data_a97540a64b0a3dcda645cef10f597b64
#
_entry.id   a97540a64b0a3dcda645cef10f597b64
#
_cell.length_a   1.000
_cell.length_b   1.000
_cell.length_c   1.000
_cell.angle_alpha   90.00
_cell.angle_beta   90.00
_cell.angle_gamma   90.00
#
_symmetry.space_group_name_H-M   'P 1'
#
loop_
_entity.id
_entity.type
_entity.pdbx_description
1 polymer ?
#
loop_
_entity_poly.entity_id
_entity_poly.type
_entity_poly.pdbx_seq_one_letter_code
_entity_poly.pdbx_strand_id
1 'polypeptide(L)'
;MFYNTAMAISASSPKGSRGRGRPREFDVDDALDKAARVFREKGYHATSIADLTEAMELASGSVYKAFRDKQAVFLATFEREGMKRGEALRRVVSAAKSGRDGIHGALMFYAESSYGLEGKRGCLVVGSAAELSILDPEVVQQVTASLHRAEALLVKLIRQGQADGSIRAAIDCEATARLMLCVLQGMRVVG
;
A
#
# COMPACT_ATOMS: atom_id res chain seq x y z
N MET A 1 65.23 52.96 -23.57
CA MET A 1 64.17 53.96 -23.79
C MET A 1 62.86 53.19 -23.82
N PHE A 2 61.90 53.75 -23.16
CA PHE A 2 60.47 53.34 -22.98
C PHE A 2 60.12 52.47 -21.78
N TYR A 3 59.67 53.22 -20.79
CA TYR A 3 58.87 52.77 -19.65
C TYR A 3 57.58 52.12 -20.07
N ASN A 4 57.16 51.07 -19.41
CA ASN A 4 55.74 50.74 -19.39
C ASN A 4 55.34 50.32 -17.97
N THR A 5 54.54 51.17 -17.39
CA THR A 5 53.93 51.08 -16.07
C THR A 5 52.73 50.14 -16.16
N ALA A 6 52.79 48.98 -15.54
CA ALA A 6 51.63 48.09 -15.45
C ALA A 6 50.83 48.39 -14.18
N MET A 7 49.65 48.90 -14.35
CA MET A 7 48.62 49.21 -13.36
C MET A 7 47.99 47.91 -12.86
N ALA A 8 48.07 47.62 -11.57
CA ALA A 8 47.43 46.50 -10.94
C ALA A 8 45.95 46.79 -10.76
N ILE A 9 45.12 46.05 -11.46
CA ILE A 9 43.65 46.10 -11.28
C ILE A 9 43.27 45.00 -10.27
N SER A 10 42.84 45.44 -9.09
CA SER A 10 42.24 44.58 -8.04
C SER A 10 40.94 44.01 -8.53
N ALA A 11 40.88 42.72 -8.80
CA ALA A 11 39.66 42.01 -9.11
C ALA A 11 38.98 41.57 -7.80
N SER A 12 37.93 42.26 -7.42
CA SER A 12 36.98 41.82 -6.37
C SER A 12 36.19 40.63 -6.87
N SER A 13 36.41 39.46 -6.23
CA SER A 13 35.61 38.27 -6.47
C SER A 13 34.15 38.51 -6.03
N PRO A 14 33.15 38.15 -6.87
CA PRO A 14 31.78 38.18 -6.43
C PRO A 14 31.52 37.06 -5.42
N LYS A 15 30.98 37.42 -4.25
CA LYS A 15 30.44 36.49 -3.25
C LYS A 15 29.38 35.62 -3.93
N GLY A 16 29.69 34.33 -4.09
CA GLY A 16 28.76 33.35 -4.59
C GLY A 16 27.50 33.30 -3.71
N SER A 17 26.38 33.62 -4.31
CA SER A 17 25.05 33.42 -3.73
C SER A 17 24.93 31.92 -3.43
N ARG A 18 24.82 31.58 -2.15
CA ARG A 18 24.41 30.21 -1.75
C ARG A 18 23.02 29.99 -2.33
N GLY A 19 22.95 29.29 -3.45
CA GLY A 19 21.69 28.84 -4.03
C GLY A 19 20.89 28.11 -2.93
N ARG A 20 19.66 28.56 -2.71
CA ARG A 20 18.69 27.80 -1.91
C ARG A 20 18.68 26.41 -2.49
N GLY A 21 19.16 25.42 -1.71
CA GLY A 21 19.15 24.04 -2.11
C GLY A 21 17.73 23.66 -2.54
N ARG A 22 17.61 23.02 -3.70
CA ARG A 22 16.37 22.40 -4.17
C ARG A 22 15.78 21.65 -3.00
N PRO A 23 14.49 21.83 -2.63
CA PRO A 23 13.88 21.08 -1.55
C PRO A 23 14.18 19.59 -1.79
N ARG A 24 14.73 18.90 -0.81
CA ARG A 24 14.93 17.44 -0.91
C ARG A 24 13.56 16.85 -1.22
N GLU A 25 13.41 16.36 -2.43
CA GLU A 25 12.26 15.58 -2.84
C GLU A 25 12.33 14.31 -2.00
N PHE A 26 11.39 14.15 -1.06
CA PHE A 26 11.33 12.93 -0.24
C PHE A 26 10.85 11.76 -1.11
N ASP A 27 11.26 10.55 -0.76
CA ASP A 27 10.74 9.34 -1.38
C ASP A 27 9.30 9.13 -0.90
N VAL A 28 8.36 9.35 -1.80
CA VAL A 28 6.92 9.18 -1.54
C VAL A 28 6.61 7.73 -1.17
N ASP A 29 7.29 6.79 -1.78
CA ASP A 29 7.11 5.37 -1.55
C ASP A 29 7.52 4.95 -0.13
N ASP A 30 8.67 5.43 0.36
CA ASP A 30 9.11 5.21 1.74
C ASP A 30 8.16 5.88 2.73
N ALA A 31 7.72 7.10 2.44
CA ALA A 31 6.76 7.82 3.28
C ALA A 31 5.43 7.06 3.40
N LEU A 32 4.89 6.53 2.29
CA LEU A 32 3.65 5.74 2.31
C LEU A 32 3.84 4.40 3.04
N ASP A 33 5.00 3.76 2.94
CA ASP A 33 5.30 2.54 3.69
C ASP A 33 5.35 2.79 5.21
N LYS A 34 5.85 3.95 5.63
CA LYS A 34 5.81 4.41 7.03
C LYS A 34 4.38 4.75 7.47
N ALA A 35 3.59 5.44 6.65
CA ALA A 35 2.20 5.72 6.92
C ALA A 35 1.36 4.45 7.08
N ALA A 36 1.63 3.42 6.27
CA ALA A 36 0.94 2.14 6.34
C ALA A 36 1.06 1.50 7.73
N ARG A 37 2.22 1.62 8.39
CA ARG A 37 2.42 1.11 9.76
C ARG A 37 1.51 1.82 10.76
N VAL A 38 1.47 3.16 10.71
CA VAL A 38 0.63 3.97 11.59
C VAL A 38 -0.85 3.62 11.44
N PHE A 39 -1.34 3.55 10.19
CA PHE A 39 -2.73 3.20 9.92
C PHE A 39 -3.08 1.76 10.33
N ARG A 40 -2.14 0.82 10.25
CA ARG A 40 -2.35 -0.56 10.70
C ARG A 40 -2.43 -0.67 12.22
N GLU A 41 -1.62 0.12 12.93
CA GLU A 41 -1.54 0.10 14.40
C GLU A 41 -2.69 0.86 15.05
N LYS A 42 -3.06 2.03 14.52
CA LYS A 42 -4.02 2.95 15.13
C LYS A 42 -5.41 2.91 14.47
N GLY A 43 -5.53 2.38 13.26
CA GLY A 43 -6.73 2.54 12.42
C GLY A 43 -6.80 3.92 11.77
N TYR A 44 -7.78 4.11 10.88
CA TYR A 44 -7.94 5.37 10.15
C TYR A 44 -8.34 6.53 11.06
N HIS A 45 -9.35 6.33 11.93
CA HIS A 45 -9.90 7.42 12.75
C HIS A 45 -8.92 7.91 13.81
N ALA A 46 -8.26 7.00 14.52
CA ALA A 46 -7.34 7.37 15.58
C ALA A 46 -5.99 7.92 15.11
N THR A 47 -5.68 7.79 13.81
CA THR A 47 -4.47 8.37 13.22
C THR A 47 -4.65 9.87 12.98
N SER A 48 -3.74 10.69 13.51
CA SER A 48 -3.66 12.13 13.26
C SER A 48 -2.63 12.46 12.17
N ILE A 49 -2.69 13.68 11.61
CA ILE A 49 -1.63 14.18 10.72
C ILE A 49 -0.29 14.29 11.46
N ALA A 50 -0.30 14.58 12.76
CA ALA A 50 0.93 14.62 13.57
C ALA A 50 1.61 13.26 13.63
N ASP A 51 0.84 12.18 13.87
CA ASP A 51 1.36 10.81 13.84
C ASP A 51 2.00 10.45 12.48
N LEU A 52 1.34 10.87 11.40
CA LEU A 52 1.84 10.61 10.04
C LEU A 52 3.14 11.39 9.74
N THR A 53 3.19 12.67 10.11
CA THR A 53 4.39 13.49 9.90
C THR A 53 5.58 12.99 10.69
N GLU A 54 5.36 12.56 11.93
CA GLU A 54 6.38 11.95 12.78
C GLU A 54 6.89 10.64 12.17
N ALA A 55 5.99 9.72 11.82
CA ALA A 55 6.38 8.42 11.24
C ALA A 55 7.08 8.55 9.89
N MET A 56 6.61 9.46 9.02
CA MET A 56 7.21 9.74 7.72
C MET A 56 8.54 10.51 7.81
N GLU A 57 8.87 11.05 9.00
CA GLU A 57 10.04 11.94 9.20
C GLU A 57 9.99 13.18 8.32
N LEU A 58 8.78 13.73 8.10
CA LEU A 58 8.52 14.86 7.23
C LEU A 58 7.96 16.06 8.01
N ALA A 59 8.30 17.26 7.59
CA ALA A 59 7.60 18.45 8.08
C ALA A 59 6.16 18.45 7.60
N SER A 60 5.21 18.91 8.44
CA SER A 60 3.78 18.98 8.10
C SER A 60 3.51 19.68 6.78
N GLY A 61 4.24 20.78 6.48
CA GLY A 61 4.13 21.47 5.20
C GLY A 61 4.51 20.61 3.98
N SER A 62 5.43 19.64 4.13
CA SER A 62 5.80 18.71 3.06
C SER A 62 4.69 17.68 2.82
N VAL A 63 4.06 17.18 3.90
CA VAL A 63 2.93 16.25 3.82
C VAL A 63 1.73 16.93 3.16
N TYR A 64 1.36 18.17 3.59
CA TYR A 64 0.25 18.91 2.98
C TYR A 64 0.52 19.34 1.53
N LYS A 65 1.78 19.49 1.14
CA LYS A 65 2.15 19.78 -0.25
C LYS A 65 2.00 18.56 -1.15
N ALA A 66 2.28 17.36 -0.63
CA ALA A 66 2.19 16.10 -1.37
C ALA A 66 0.77 15.52 -1.32
N PHE A 67 0.12 15.63 -0.17
CA PHE A 67 -1.20 15.07 0.09
C PHE A 67 -2.09 16.16 0.71
N ARG A 68 -3.25 16.39 0.15
CA ARG A 68 -4.18 17.44 0.58
C ARG A 68 -4.58 17.32 2.06
N ASP A 69 -4.83 16.10 2.52
CA ASP A 69 -5.37 15.78 3.84
C ASP A 69 -5.05 14.33 4.26
N LYS A 70 -5.48 13.91 5.46
CA LYS A 70 -5.32 12.55 5.98
C LYS A 70 -5.95 11.50 5.06
N GLN A 71 -7.10 11.80 4.47
CA GLN A 71 -7.81 10.92 3.56
C GLN A 71 -6.95 10.63 2.33
N ALA A 72 -6.35 11.64 1.72
CA ALA A 72 -5.47 11.48 0.57
C ALA A 72 -4.21 10.65 0.90
N VAL A 73 -3.62 10.84 2.09
CA VAL A 73 -2.52 9.97 2.56
C VAL A 73 -2.99 8.54 2.69
N PHE A 74 -4.16 8.31 3.30
CA PHE A 74 -4.70 6.97 3.50
C PHE A 74 -4.98 6.28 2.17
N LEU A 75 -5.66 6.94 1.24
CA LEU A 75 -6.00 6.38 -0.08
C LEU A 75 -4.73 6.01 -0.87
N ALA A 76 -3.73 6.88 -0.90
CA ALA A 76 -2.45 6.58 -1.54
C ALA A 76 -1.72 5.39 -0.87
N THR A 77 -1.74 5.33 0.46
CA THR A 77 -1.18 4.22 1.24
C THR A 77 -1.92 2.91 0.96
N PHE A 78 -3.26 2.95 0.95
CA PHE A 78 -4.11 1.80 0.72
C PHE A 78 -3.92 1.24 -0.70
N GLU A 79 -3.84 2.11 -1.70
CA GLU A 79 -3.58 1.73 -3.09
C GLU A 79 -2.21 1.07 -3.24
N ARG A 80 -1.14 1.69 -2.69
CA ARG A 80 0.21 1.16 -2.73
C ARG A 80 0.32 -0.23 -2.08
N GLU A 81 -0.24 -0.39 -0.89
CA GLU A 81 -0.27 -1.68 -0.19
C GLU A 81 -1.07 -2.73 -0.97
N GLY A 82 -2.20 -2.31 -1.54
CA GLY A 82 -3.03 -3.16 -2.40
C GLY A 82 -2.29 -3.62 -3.65
N MET A 83 -1.51 -2.73 -4.29
CA MET A 83 -0.68 -3.08 -5.46
C MET A 83 0.40 -4.09 -5.10
N LYS A 84 1.19 -3.85 -4.04
CA LYS A 84 2.25 -4.75 -3.56
C LYS A 84 1.71 -6.15 -3.25
N ARG A 85 0.62 -6.19 -2.47
CA ARG A 85 -0.01 -7.43 -2.06
C ARG A 85 -0.64 -8.17 -3.25
N GLY A 86 -1.32 -7.44 -4.14
CA GLY A 86 -1.93 -8.01 -5.34
C GLY A 86 -0.90 -8.56 -6.31
N GLU A 87 0.27 -7.92 -6.44
CA GLU A 87 1.36 -8.43 -7.25
C GLU A 87 1.98 -9.71 -6.66
N ALA A 88 2.23 -9.73 -5.35
CA ALA A 88 2.73 -10.92 -4.66
C ALA A 88 1.76 -12.11 -4.82
N LEU A 89 0.46 -11.90 -4.61
CA LEU A 89 -0.55 -12.92 -4.79
C LEU A 89 -0.64 -13.39 -6.24
N ARG A 90 -0.57 -12.48 -7.22
CA ARG A 90 -0.57 -12.85 -8.65
C ARG A 90 0.61 -13.74 -9.01
N ARG A 91 1.81 -13.50 -8.46
CA ARG A 91 2.98 -14.37 -8.69
C ARG A 91 2.70 -15.79 -8.22
N VAL A 92 2.12 -15.94 -7.01
CA VAL A 92 1.76 -17.25 -6.45
C VAL A 92 0.74 -17.95 -7.32
N VAL A 93 -0.33 -17.28 -7.70
CA VAL A 93 -1.43 -17.85 -8.48
C VAL A 93 -1.01 -18.18 -9.92
N SER A 94 -0.18 -17.33 -10.55
CA SER A 94 0.27 -17.57 -11.93
C SER A 94 1.26 -18.74 -12.06
N ALA A 95 1.90 -19.14 -10.98
CA ALA A 95 2.76 -20.33 -10.95
C ALA A 95 1.95 -21.65 -10.77
N ALA A 96 0.65 -21.57 -10.47
CA ALA A 96 -0.20 -22.72 -10.24
C ALA A 96 -0.47 -23.50 -11.53
N LYS A 97 -0.47 -24.83 -11.41
CA LYS A 97 -0.70 -25.76 -12.55
C LYS A 97 -2.18 -26.06 -12.81
N SER A 98 -3.03 -25.79 -11.81
CA SER A 98 -4.48 -26.04 -11.87
C SER A 98 -5.22 -24.96 -11.08
N GLY A 99 -6.54 -24.85 -11.28
CA GLY A 99 -7.37 -23.98 -10.48
C GLY A 99 -7.34 -24.31 -8.98
N ARG A 100 -7.29 -25.61 -8.65
CA ARG A 100 -7.12 -26.09 -7.27
C ARG A 100 -5.80 -25.63 -6.65
N ASP A 101 -4.69 -25.74 -7.38
CA ASP A 101 -3.38 -25.28 -6.90
C ASP A 101 -3.37 -23.76 -6.72
N GLY A 102 -4.05 -23.03 -7.59
CA GLY A 102 -4.22 -21.56 -7.46
C GLY A 102 -4.96 -21.18 -6.18
N ILE A 103 -6.05 -21.89 -5.86
CA ILE A 103 -6.79 -21.72 -4.60
C ILE A 103 -5.90 -22.05 -3.41
N HIS A 104 -5.20 -23.18 -3.44
CA HIS A 104 -4.28 -23.59 -2.36
C HIS A 104 -3.20 -22.52 -2.15
N GLY A 105 -2.58 -22.04 -3.23
CA GLY A 105 -1.57 -20.97 -3.16
C GLY A 105 -2.12 -19.68 -2.56
N ALA A 106 -3.34 -19.28 -2.93
CA ALA A 106 -3.99 -18.11 -2.36
C ALA A 106 -4.26 -18.29 -0.86
N LEU A 107 -4.76 -19.45 -0.43
CA LEU A 107 -4.98 -19.76 0.99
C LEU A 107 -3.67 -19.71 1.78
N MET A 108 -2.59 -20.34 1.28
CA MET A 108 -1.28 -20.32 1.91
C MET A 108 -0.72 -18.91 2.04
N PHE A 109 -0.82 -18.10 0.97
CA PHE A 109 -0.38 -16.70 0.98
C PHE A 109 -1.07 -15.87 2.09
N TYR A 110 -2.38 -16.06 2.28
CA TYR A 110 -3.11 -15.39 3.35
C TYR A 110 -2.75 -15.97 4.74
N ALA A 111 -2.64 -17.29 4.86
CA ALA A 111 -2.24 -17.94 6.11
C ALA A 111 -0.86 -17.46 6.57
N GLU A 112 0.15 -17.50 5.70
CA GLU A 112 1.51 -17.03 6.01
C GLU A 112 1.56 -15.55 6.42
N SER A 113 0.74 -14.70 5.77
CA SER A 113 0.67 -13.29 6.13
C SER A 113 -0.18 -13.00 7.38
N SER A 114 -0.80 -14.02 8.00
CA SER A 114 -1.68 -13.86 9.16
C SER A 114 -0.99 -14.09 10.50
N TYR A 115 0.21 -14.63 10.53
CA TYR A 115 0.95 -14.88 11.77
C TYR A 115 2.37 -14.29 11.75
N GLY A 116 3.06 -14.36 12.89
CA GLY A 116 4.40 -13.83 13.05
C GLY A 116 4.43 -12.30 13.00
N LEU A 117 5.49 -11.73 12.46
CA LEU A 117 5.66 -10.27 12.37
C LEU A 117 4.62 -9.63 11.42
N GLU A 118 4.28 -10.28 10.31
CA GLU A 118 3.29 -9.75 9.36
C GLU A 118 1.86 -9.81 9.93
N GLY A 119 1.50 -10.86 10.67
CA GLY A 119 0.23 -10.94 11.39
C GLY A 119 0.11 -9.82 12.42
N LYS A 120 1.12 -9.63 13.26
CA LYS A 120 1.16 -8.57 14.28
C LYS A 120 1.06 -7.15 13.72
N ARG A 121 1.53 -6.91 12.50
CA ARG A 121 1.41 -5.62 11.81
C ARG A 121 -0.01 -5.26 11.40
N GLY A 122 -0.95 -6.20 11.48
CA GLY A 122 -2.33 -5.99 11.06
C GLY A 122 -2.51 -5.92 9.54
N CYS A 123 -3.74 -5.65 9.12
CA CYS A 123 -4.12 -5.55 7.70
C CYS A 123 -4.97 -4.30 7.49
N LEU A 124 -4.54 -3.40 6.58
CA LEU A 124 -5.31 -2.19 6.28
C LEU A 124 -6.73 -2.50 5.81
N VAL A 125 -6.91 -3.53 4.97
CA VAL A 125 -8.24 -3.92 4.46
C VAL A 125 -9.15 -4.36 5.60
N VAL A 126 -8.66 -5.24 6.49
CA VAL A 126 -9.46 -5.76 7.61
C VAL A 126 -9.75 -4.67 8.64
N GLY A 127 -8.73 -3.89 9.03
CA GLY A 127 -8.91 -2.78 9.95
C GLY A 127 -9.92 -1.76 9.44
N SER A 128 -9.79 -1.37 8.16
CA SER A 128 -10.73 -0.43 7.55
C SER A 128 -12.14 -1.04 7.35
N ALA A 129 -12.23 -2.34 7.05
CA ALA A 129 -13.53 -3.00 6.91
C ALA A 129 -14.33 -3.01 8.23
N ALA A 130 -13.65 -3.05 9.37
CA ALA A 130 -14.30 -2.94 10.69
C ALA A 130 -14.82 -1.51 10.98
N GLU A 131 -14.29 -0.50 10.31
CA GLU A 131 -14.65 0.91 10.49
C GLU A 131 -15.59 1.44 9.38
N LEU A 132 -16.06 0.60 8.43
CA LEU A 132 -16.79 1.03 7.21
C LEU A 132 -17.97 1.97 7.49
N SER A 133 -18.69 1.78 8.60
CA SER A 133 -19.87 2.58 8.94
C SER A 133 -19.56 4.04 9.29
N ILE A 134 -18.30 4.36 9.56
CA ILE A 134 -17.85 5.69 9.99
C ILE A 134 -16.76 6.28 9.10
N LEU A 135 -16.38 5.58 8.02
CA LEU A 135 -15.39 6.05 7.06
C LEU A 135 -16.00 6.99 6.02
N ASP A 136 -15.14 7.85 5.47
CA ASP A 136 -15.50 8.68 4.33
C ASP A 136 -15.92 7.81 3.12
N PRO A 137 -16.93 8.23 2.31
CA PRO A 137 -17.47 7.44 1.20
C PRO A 137 -16.41 6.95 0.20
N GLU A 138 -15.39 7.75 -0.08
CA GLU A 138 -14.31 7.38 -0.99
C GLU A 138 -13.44 6.24 -0.42
N VAL A 139 -13.17 6.29 0.89
CA VAL A 139 -12.46 5.21 1.60
C VAL A 139 -13.30 3.94 1.60
N VAL A 140 -14.60 4.03 1.89
CA VAL A 140 -15.55 2.90 1.81
C VAL A 140 -15.51 2.26 0.44
N GLN A 141 -15.55 3.06 -0.63
CA GLN A 141 -15.50 2.57 -2.01
C GLN A 141 -14.21 1.79 -2.28
N GLN A 142 -13.05 2.30 -1.87
CA GLN A 142 -11.76 1.63 -2.09
C GLN A 142 -11.64 0.32 -1.31
N VAL A 143 -12.08 0.28 -0.06
CA VAL A 143 -12.08 -0.93 0.78
C VAL A 143 -13.00 -1.99 0.17
N THR A 144 -14.23 -1.61 -0.18
CA THR A 144 -15.23 -2.50 -0.80
C THR A 144 -14.73 -3.04 -2.14
N ALA A 145 -14.15 -2.18 -2.99
CA ALA A 145 -13.56 -2.60 -4.26
C ALA A 145 -12.40 -3.59 -4.06
N SER A 146 -11.62 -3.44 -2.99
CA SER A 146 -10.55 -4.39 -2.66
C SER A 146 -11.09 -5.77 -2.29
N LEU A 147 -12.16 -5.84 -1.50
CA LEU A 147 -12.83 -7.10 -1.15
C LEU A 147 -13.45 -7.77 -2.38
N HIS A 148 -14.13 -7.00 -3.24
CA HIS A 148 -14.69 -7.52 -4.50
C HIS A 148 -13.61 -8.05 -5.44
N ARG A 149 -12.44 -7.40 -5.54
CA ARG A 149 -11.32 -7.91 -6.35
C ARG A 149 -10.80 -9.26 -5.82
N ALA A 150 -10.72 -9.41 -4.50
CA ALA A 150 -10.32 -10.68 -3.89
C ALA A 150 -11.34 -11.79 -4.14
N GLU A 151 -12.65 -11.50 -3.99
CA GLU A 151 -13.74 -12.44 -4.31
C GLU A 151 -13.70 -12.87 -5.78
N ALA A 152 -13.58 -11.91 -6.69
CA ALA A 152 -13.52 -12.17 -8.13
C ALA A 152 -12.31 -13.06 -8.53
N LEU A 153 -11.16 -12.88 -7.87
CA LEU A 153 -10.02 -13.78 -8.08
C LEU A 153 -10.34 -15.21 -7.66
N LEU A 154 -10.96 -15.40 -6.51
CA LEU A 154 -11.37 -16.74 -6.03
C LEU A 154 -12.38 -17.39 -6.97
N VAL A 155 -13.40 -16.65 -7.42
CA VAL A 155 -14.36 -17.12 -8.44
C VAL A 155 -13.64 -17.59 -9.71
N LYS A 156 -12.70 -16.76 -10.20
CA LYS A 156 -11.92 -17.10 -11.40
C LYS A 156 -11.14 -18.42 -11.22
N LEU A 157 -10.50 -18.60 -10.07
CA LEU A 157 -9.71 -19.80 -9.79
C LEU A 157 -10.59 -21.06 -9.63
N ILE A 158 -11.77 -20.93 -9.00
CA ILE A 158 -12.73 -22.03 -8.89
C ILE A 158 -13.22 -22.43 -10.28
N ARG A 159 -13.62 -21.47 -11.13
CA ARG A 159 -14.05 -21.73 -12.50
C ARG A 159 -12.94 -22.37 -13.35
N GLN A 160 -11.69 -21.91 -13.18
CA GLN A 160 -10.55 -22.54 -13.81
C GLN A 160 -10.40 -24.00 -13.38
N GLY A 161 -10.52 -24.28 -12.07
CA GLY A 161 -10.44 -25.65 -11.55
C GLY A 161 -11.59 -26.54 -12.00
N GLN A 162 -12.77 -25.99 -12.23
CA GLN A 162 -13.88 -26.72 -12.84
C GLN A 162 -13.60 -27.06 -14.31
N ALA A 163 -12.99 -26.12 -15.04
CA ALA A 163 -12.66 -26.30 -16.45
C ALA A 163 -11.50 -27.30 -16.66
N ASP A 164 -10.49 -27.30 -15.76
CA ASP A 164 -9.35 -28.23 -15.82
C ASP A 164 -9.61 -29.57 -15.08
N GLY A 165 -10.79 -29.74 -14.47
CA GLY A 165 -11.20 -30.96 -13.75
C GLY A 165 -10.62 -31.11 -12.34
N SER A 166 -9.84 -30.14 -11.85
CA SER A 166 -9.24 -30.19 -10.50
C SER A 166 -10.23 -29.82 -9.38
N ILE A 167 -11.36 -29.21 -9.72
CA ILE A 167 -12.48 -28.86 -8.83
C ILE A 167 -13.77 -29.41 -9.42
N ARG A 168 -14.65 -29.96 -8.56
CA ARG A 168 -15.94 -30.53 -8.97
C ARG A 168 -16.84 -29.46 -9.60
N ALA A 169 -17.45 -29.78 -10.75
CA ALA A 169 -18.34 -28.89 -11.50
C ALA A 169 -19.59 -28.48 -10.71
N ALA A 170 -20.06 -29.32 -9.77
CA ALA A 170 -21.26 -29.05 -8.96
C ALA A 170 -21.07 -28.00 -7.85
N ILE A 171 -19.84 -27.47 -7.65
CA ILE A 171 -19.59 -26.45 -6.64
C ILE A 171 -20.08 -25.09 -7.16
N ASP A 172 -20.89 -24.39 -6.36
CA ASP A 172 -21.25 -23.01 -6.61
C ASP A 172 -20.04 -22.10 -6.43
N CYS A 173 -19.58 -21.49 -7.53
CA CYS A 173 -18.37 -20.67 -7.55
C CYS A 173 -18.49 -19.42 -6.69
N GLU A 174 -19.61 -18.73 -6.77
CA GLU A 174 -19.85 -17.45 -6.11
C GLU A 174 -20.01 -17.64 -4.60
N ALA A 175 -20.87 -18.59 -4.18
CA ALA A 175 -21.07 -18.88 -2.77
C ALA A 175 -19.79 -19.40 -2.11
N THR A 176 -19.05 -20.27 -2.81
CA THR A 176 -17.78 -20.80 -2.31
C THR A 176 -16.70 -19.73 -2.21
N ALA A 177 -16.57 -18.87 -3.22
CA ALA A 177 -15.60 -17.76 -3.20
C ALA A 177 -15.89 -16.80 -2.06
N ARG A 178 -17.17 -16.47 -1.82
CA ARG A 178 -17.58 -15.59 -0.71
C ARG A 178 -17.26 -16.21 0.64
N LEU A 179 -17.56 -17.50 0.85
CA LEU A 179 -17.18 -18.23 2.06
C LEU A 179 -15.66 -18.22 2.26
N MET A 180 -14.90 -18.50 1.20
CA MET A 180 -13.44 -18.47 1.26
C MET A 180 -12.91 -17.08 1.59
N LEU A 181 -13.48 -16.02 1.01
CA LEU A 181 -13.13 -14.64 1.36
C LEU A 181 -13.34 -14.38 2.85
N CYS A 182 -14.46 -14.79 3.42
CA CYS A 182 -14.71 -14.67 4.87
C CYS A 182 -13.64 -15.39 5.70
N VAL A 183 -13.24 -16.61 5.31
CA VAL A 183 -12.17 -17.36 5.98
C VAL A 183 -10.83 -16.63 5.86
N LEU A 184 -10.48 -16.14 4.68
CA LEU A 184 -9.23 -15.40 4.43
C LEU A 184 -9.15 -14.11 5.26
N GLN A 185 -10.25 -13.36 5.36
CA GLN A 185 -10.29 -12.16 6.20
C GLN A 185 -10.27 -12.53 7.70
N GLY A 186 -10.99 -13.59 8.10
CA GLY A 186 -10.97 -14.10 9.46
C GLY A 186 -9.58 -14.53 9.93
N MET A 187 -8.80 -15.20 9.08
CA MET A 187 -7.39 -15.54 9.40
C MET A 187 -6.54 -14.28 9.67
N ARG A 188 -6.84 -13.16 9.03
CA ARG A 188 -6.14 -11.88 9.25
C ARG A 188 -6.55 -11.18 10.55
N VAL A 189 -7.66 -11.61 11.16
CA VAL A 189 -8.16 -11.09 12.45
C VAL A 189 -7.62 -11.90 13.62
N VAL A 190 -7.58 -13.24 13.49
CA VAL A 190 -7.31 -14.17 14.61
C VAL A 190 -5.91 -14.79 14.59
N GLY A 191 -5.16 -14.60 13.52
CA GLY A 191 -3.82 -15.18 13.29
C GLY A 191 -2.62 -14.36 13.80
#